data_5792806510099733ab1808adda2e0593
#
_entry.id   5792806510099733ab1808adda2e0593
#
_cell.length_a   1.000
_cell.length_b   1.000
_cell.length_c   1.000
_cell.angle_alpha   90.00
_cell.angle_beta   90.00
_cell.angle_gamma   90.00
#
_symmetry.space_group_name_H-M   'P 1'
#
loop_
_entity.id
_entity.type
_entity.pdbx_description
1 polymer ?
#
loop_
_entity_poly.entity_id
_entity_poly.type
_entity_poly.pdbx_seq_one_letter_code
_entity_poly.pdbx_strand_id
1 'polypeptide(L)'
;VFAFCVPVIGLLVHMLIGKCYPFGDNSILLGDAKDQYLSFFKELYDRLKNGQSLLFSWNGGMGYDFYCNMMYYLMSPFNLITLCFGRYSMELGMIVTMAVEIGMCAVSALYYFRHTYINSMEHGRINDGVTFVFSIAYAMCNYILAYQYNLMWLTSLILVPLVMLGIEKIVRKQDYRLYIVTMILVFVVNFYFAWFVCLLSFFWFIDQNRGGCKAWMKCFVKWFLVSVCAALAAAAVLIPCYILVRSRNDNFTNASSYTWNTIGNIGNFIQSFFWGHALDIAGHDLFTVNSYCGIAIVVLMVCYLFNAGIAPGNRIRRCAILLFLAASLCVSGLIYVMHGFSYPHSISNRDAFLLTVFIIISAFEQICKLKKLGIIRMSIVAIILMGLTICAFIWNNDVQNIICYMGTILILVYGLICLFLYERNSITGKSMLINVIVLCLLEVMGNSFLINDNSKADIRVLPNIAASEWEDDYKAIKLQAGERKTSWVFSTNNMIDSDTNLFSSMKNTEMVWLFQRLGLSYQDNGGCYVYRGTTPVTAAMF
;
A
#
# COMPACT_ATOMS: atom_id res chain seq x y z
N VAL A 1 18.58 -10.39 9.18
CA VAL A 1 19.44 -9.83 8.11
C VAL A 1 18.90 -10.28 6.73
N PHE A 2 18.86 -11.58 6.40
CA PHE A 2 18.44 -12.04 5.05
C PHE A 2 17.05 -11.56 4.63
N ALA A 3 16.07 -11.56 5.52
CA ALA A 3 14.72 -11.09 5.21
C ALA A 3 14.70 -9.59 4.83
N PHE A 4 15.57 -8.79 5.40
CA PHE A 4 15.75 -7.40 5.00
C PHE A 4 16.45 -7.28 3.64
N CYS A 5 17.54 -8.03 3.46
CA CYS A 5 18.40 -7.87 2.27
C CYS A 5 17.73 -8.35 0.97
N VAL A 6 16.93 -9.41 0.99
CA VAL A 6 16.35 -9.97 -0.24
C VAL A 6 15.45 -8.99 -0.98
N PRO A 7 14.44 -8.33 -0.36
CA PRO A 7 13.64 -7.33 -1.06
C PRO A 7 14.44 -6.11 -1.50
N VAL A 8 15.42 -5.67 -0.68
CA VAL A 8 16.30 -4.54 -1.01
C VAL A 8 17.15 -4.86 -2.25
N ILE A 9 17.74 -6.05 -2.29
CA ILE A 9 18.51 -6.50 -3.47
C ILE A 9 17.59 -6.58 -4.70
N GLY A 10 16.37 -7.10 -4.54
CA GLY A 10 15.36 -7.13 -5.61
C GLY A 10 15.10 -5.74 -6.19
N LEU A 11 14.89 -4.73 -5.33
CA LEU A 11 14.71 -3.33 -5.74
C LEU A 11 15.95 -2.78 -6.44
N LEU A 12 17.16 -3.01 -5.90
CA LEU A 12 18.41 -2.52 -6.50
C LEU A 12 18.67 -3.13 -7.88
N VAL A 13 18.42 -4.43 -8.04
CA VAL A 13 18.54 -5.11 -9.34
C VAL A 13 17.51 -4.57 -10.32
N HIS A 14 16.26 -4.32 -9.86
CA HIS A 14 15.27 -3.66 -10.69
C HIS A 14 15.73 -2.28 -11.17
N MET A 15 16.24 -1.44 -10.27
CA MET A 15 16.75 -0.12 -10.62
C MET A 15 17.91 -0.19 -11.60
N LEU A 16 18.81 -1.18 -11.44
CA LEU A 16 19.94 -1.38 -12.34
C LEU A 16 19.47 -1.75 -13.75
N ILE A 17 18.53 -2.71 -13.86
CA ILE A 17 17.97 -3.15 -15.17
C ILE A 17 17.18 -2.01 -15.82
N GLY A 18 16.34 -1.30 -15.04
CA GLY A 18 15.53 -0.18 -15.49
C GLY A 18 16.33 1.09 -15.76
N LYS A 19 17.67 1.09 -15.53
CA LYS A 19 18.53 2.27 -15.60
C LYS A 19 17.94 3.44 -14.81
N CYS A 20 17.46 3.15 -13.59
CA CYS A 20 16.91 4.15 -12.70
C CYS A 20 18.02 4.80 -11.87
N TYR A 21 17.86 6.08 -11.56
CA TYR A 21 18.79 6.81 -10.70
C TYR A 21 19.01 6.08 -9.36
N PRO A 22 20.27 5.90 -8.89
CA PRO A 22 21.52 6.47 -9.38
C PRO A 22 22.23 5.66 -10.49
N PHE A 23 21.61 4.63 -11.07
CA PHE A 23 22.22 3.76 -12.09
C PHE A 23 21.94 4.21 -13.54
N GLY A 24 21.17 5.27 -13.73
CA GLY A 24 20.82 5.85 -15.03
C GLY A 24 19.87 7.04 -14.87
N ASP A 25 19.24 7.44 -15.99
CA ASP A 25 18.48 8.68 -16.09
C ASP A 25 16.96 8.52 -15.82
N ASN A 26 16.48 7.29 -15.60
CA ASN A 26 15.10 7.05 -15.24
C ASN A 26 14.90 7.23 -13.72
N SER A 27 13.67 7.50 -13.27
CA SER A 27 13.35 7.55 -11.83
C SER A 27 12.32 6.48 -11.46
N ILE A 28 12.44 5.96 -10.24
CA ILE A 28 11.42 5.11 -9.62
C ILE A 28 10.42 5.91 -8.79
N LEU A 29 10.63 7.22 -8.63
CA LEU A 29 9.67 8.10 -7.97
C LEU A 29 8.57 8.44 -8.96
N LEU A 30 7.46 7.71 -8.88
CA LEU A 30 6.32 7.80 -9.79
C LEU A 30 5.26 8.77 -9.25
N GLY A 31 4.48 9.37 -10.16
CA GLY A 31 3.29 10.16 -9.83
C GLY A 31 3.52 11.12 -8.66
N ASP A 32 2.76 10.95 -7.60
CA ASP A 32 2.76 11.81 -6.42
C ASP A 32 4.12 11.93 -5.71
N ALA A 33 4.99 10.92 -5.80
CA ALA A 33 6.31 10.99 -5.19
C ALA A 33 7.17 12.09 -5.84
N LYS A 34 7.06 12.24 -7.15
CA LYS A 34 7.71 13.31 -7.90
C LYS A 34 6.96 14.62 -7.78
N ASP A 35 5.64 14.58 -7.96
CA ASP A 35 4.82 15.78 -8.12
C ASP A 35 4.42 16.43 -6.79
N GLN A 36 4.50 15.69 -5.67
CA GLN A 36 4.14 16.17 -4.33
C GLN A 36 5.24 15.95 -3.30
N TYR A 37 5.63 14.68 -3.04
CA TYR A 37 6.40 14.33 -1.84
C TYR A 37 7.80 14.90 -1.86
N LEU A 38 8.50 14.83 -3.00
CA LEU A 38 9.84 15.41 -3.14
C LEU A 38 9.86 16.86 -2.68
N SER A 39 8.86 17.59 -3.07
CA SER A 39 8.64 18.97 -2.75
C SER A 39 8.41 19.20 -1.26
N PHE A 40 7.51 18.45 -0.66
CA PHE A 40 7.23 18.56 0.78
C PHE A 40 8.44 18.18 1.63
N PHE A 41 9.26 17.22 1.18
CA PHE A 41 10.52 16.89 1.85
C PHE A 41 11.53 18.05 1.78
N LYS A 42 11.68 18.69 0.63
CA LYS A 42 12.55 19.87 0.47
C LYS A 42 12.09 21.00 1.40
N GLU A 43 10.79 21.26 1.45
CA GLU A 43 10.23 22.27 2.34
C GLU A 43 10.45 21.94 3.82
N LEU A 44 10.19 20.69 4.23
CA LEU A 44 10.46 20.25 5.60
C LEU A 44 11.94 20.44 5.97
N TYR A 45 12.84 20.04 5.07
CA TYR A 45 14.27 20.21 5.27
C TYR A 45 14.66 21.70 5.50
N ASP A 46 14.17 22.58 4.63
CA ASP A 46 14.47 24.00 4.73
C ASP A 46 13.90 24.63 6.00
N ARG A 47 12.68 24.24 6.39
CA ARG A 47 12.06 24.71 7.63
C ARG A 47 12.81 24.29 8.86
N LEU A 48 13.24 23.03 8.93
CA LEU A 48 14.05 22.51 10.04
C LEU A 48 15.42 23.18 10.09
N LYS A 49 16.05 23.38 8.94
CA LYS A 49 17.37 24.02 8.85
C LYS A 49 17.35 25.49 9.27
N ASN A 50 16.28 26.21 8.90
CA ASN A 50 16.15 27.64 9.12
C ASN A 50 15.32 27.99 10.39
N GLY A 51 14.90 27.00 11.19
CA GLY A 51 14.09 27.20 12.38
C GLY A 51 12.72 27.83 12.10
N GLN A 52 12.12 27.56 10.94
CA GLN A 52 10.83 28.11 10.54
C GLN A 52 9.67 27.32 11.16
N SER A 53 8.50 27.97 11.24
CA SER A 53 7.29 27.35 11.79
C SER A 53 6.85 26.13 10.98
N LEU A 54 6.48 25.04 11.67
CA LEU A 54 5.90 23.83 11.09
C LEU A 54 4.36 23.88 11.05
N LEU A 55 3.74 25.00 11.42
CA LEU A 55 2.28 25.11 11.47
C LEU A 55 1.70 25.56 10.13
N PHE A 56 2.26 26.58 9.53
CA PHE A 56 1.73 27.20 8.33
C PHE A 56 2.86 27.52 7.34
N SER A 57 2.56 27.39 6.04
CA SER A 57 3.48 27.71 4.94
C SER A 57 2.88 28.72 3.97
N TRP A 58 3.70 29.67 3.56
CA TRP A 58 3.41 30.59 2.47
C TRP A 58 3.97 30.12 1.10
N ASN A 59 4.67 28.99 1.07
CA ASN A 59 5.42 28.55 -0.12
C ASN A 59 4.54 27.93 -1.22
N GLY A 60 3.31 27.58 -0.96
CA GLY A 60 2.40 27.02 -1.95
C GLY A 60 0.98 27.51 -1.75
N GLY A 61 0.20 27.58 -2.85
CA GLY A 61 -1.22 27.84 -2.82
C GLY A 61 -1.64 29.13 -2.12
N MET A 62 -0.78 30.15 -2.11
CA MET A 62 -0.97 31.38 -1.36
C MET A 62 -1.06 31.21 0.16
N GLY A 63 -0.56 30.10 0.64
CA GLY A 63 -0.57 29.71 2.05
C GLY A 63 -1.42 28.46 2.30
N TYR A 64 -0.86 27.54 3.06
CA TYR A 64 -1.54 26.31 3.43
C TYR A 64 -1.13 25.82 4.82
N ASP A 65 -1.95 24.93 5.39
CA ASP A 65 -1.70 24.29 6.66
C ASP A 65 -0.57 23.25 6.50
N PHE A 66 0.66 23.67 6.84
CA PHE A 66 1.81 22.79 6.73
C PHE A 66 1.80 21.70 7.79
N TYR A 67 1.22 21.95 8.97
CA TYR A 67 1.10 20.93 10.01
C TYR A 67 0.27 19.73 9.55
N CYS A 68 -0.93 19.97 9.02
CA CYS A 68 -1.78 18.90 8.52
C CYS A 68 -1.15 18.19 7.30
N ASN A 69 -0.48 18.95 6.42
CA ASN A 69 0.26 18.38 5.29
C ASN A 69 1.40 17.47 5.78
N MET A 70 2.17 17.91 6.77
CA MET A 70 3.23 17.12 7.40
C MET A 70 2.66 15.84 8.06
N MET A 71 1.53 15.94 8.76
CA MET A 71 0.88 14.79 9.40
C MET A 71 0.34 13.76 8.41
N TYR A 72 0.07 14.15 7.17
CA TYR A 72 -0.34 13.23 6.12
C TYR A 72 0.86 12.59 5.41
N TYR A 73 1.91 13.36 5.08
CA TYR A 73 2.98 12.92 4.17
C TYR A 73 4.30 12.60 4.84
N LEU A 74 4.65 13.26 5.97
CA LEU A 74 6.04 13.39 6.40
C LEU A 74 6.33 12.82 7.80
N MET A 75 5.36 12.18 8.48
CA MET A 75 5.51 11.74 9.87
C MET A 75 6.14 10.35 10.03
N SER A 76 6.55 9.70 8.94
CA SER A 76 7.32 8.46 9.04
C SER A 76 8.67 8.71 9.76
N PRO A 77 9.04 7.90 10.77
CA PRO A 77 10.37 8.01 11.37
C PRO A 77 11.49 7.70 10.38
N PHE A 78 11.21 6.92 9.33
CA PHE A 78 12.18 6.63 8.26
C PHE A 78 12.47 7.85 7.39
N ASN A 79 11.62 8.86 7.38
CA ASN A 79 11.83 10.12 6.66
C ASN A 79 13.06 10.89 7.16
N LEU A 80 13.53 10.62 8.39
CA LEU A 80 14.81 11.13 8.86
C LEU A 80 15.98 10.70 7.96
N ILE A 81 15.90 9.50 7.37
CA ILE A 81 16.89 9.03 6.39
C ILE A 81 16.90 9.96 5.19
N THR A 82 15.73 10.24 4.60
CA THR A 82 15.58 11.17 3.47
C THR A 82 16.20 12.54 3.78
N LEU A 83 15.91 13.11 4.94
CA LEU A 83 16.41 14.43 5.35
C LEU A 83 17.94 14.47 5.53
N CYS A 84 18.58 13.34 5.87
CA CYS A 84 20.05 13.27 5.99
C CYS A 84 20.79 13.50 4.65
N PHE A 85 20.14 13.30 3.51
CA PHE A 85 20.75 13.50 2.19
C PHE A 85 20.79 14.98 1.76
N GLY A 86 20.10 15.85 2.49
CA GLY A 86 20.05 17.28 2.17
C GLY A 86 19.18 17.61 0.96
N ARG A 87 19.01 18.90 0.70
CA ARG A 87 18.04 19.40 -0.28
C ARG A 87 18.29 18.89 -1.71
N TYR A 88 19.55 18.87 -2.16
CA TYR A 88 19.91 18.55 -3.56
C TYR A 88 19.96 17.04 -3.87
N SER A 89 20.10 16.21 -2.84
CA SER A 89 20.11 14.74 -2.98
C SER A 89 18.85 14.09 -2.40
N MET A 90 17.77 14.85 -2.27
CA MET A 90 16.53 14.42 -1.62
C MET A 90 15.91 13.22 -2.33
N GLU A 91 15.99 13.16 -3.67
CA GLU A 91 15.51 12.01 -4.45
C GLU A 91 16.24 10.72 -4.04
N LEU A 92 17.57 10.77 -3.95
CA LEU A 92 18.35 9.62 -3.47
C LEU A 92 17.96 9.23 -2.04
N GLY A 93 17.74 10.24 -1.18
CA GLY A 93 17.25 10.02 0.17
C GLY A 93 15.90 9.30 0.21
N MET A 94 14.96 9.68 -0.64
CA MET A 94 13.66 9.01 -0.76
C MET A 94 13.81 7.57 -1.26
N ILE A 95 14.66 7.31 -2.24
CA ILE A 95 14.95 5.98 -2.77
C ILE A 95 15.54 5.07 -1.68
N VAL A 96 16.51 5.58 -0.92
CA VAL A 96 17.10 4.84 0.21
C VAL A 96 16.07 4.56 1.29
N THR A 97 15.22 5.53 1.61
CA THR A 97 14.13 5.36 2.58
C THR A 97 13.16 4.29 2.11
N MET A 98 12.74 4.31 0.84
CA MET A 98 11.90 3.29 0.21
C MET A 98 12.52 1.89 0.34
N ALA A 99 13.81 1.74 0.01
CA ALA A 99 14.52 0.47 0.11
C ALA A 99 14.55 -0.05 1.55
N VAL A 100 14.80 0.82 2.52
CA VAL A 100 14.79 0.47 3.95
C VAL A 100 13.38 0.05 4.39
N GLU A 101 12.35 0.78 4.02
CA GLU A 101 10.96 0.48 4.41
C GLU A 101 10.48 -0.85 3.82
N ILE A 102 10.80 -1.16 2.55
CA ILE A 102 10.48 -2.46 1.94
C ILE A 102 11.20 -3.59 2.69
N GLY A 103 12.48 -3.43 3.00
CA GLY A 103 13.22 -4.38 3.81
C GLY A 103 12.62 -4.57 5.20
N MET A 104 12.15 -3.49 5.83
CA MET A 104 11.48 -3.52 7.14
C MET A 104 10.09 -4.16 7.09
N CYS A 105 9.36 -4.08 5.99
CA CYS A 105 8.13 -4.85 5.77
C CYS A 105 8.40 -6.36 5.91
N ALA A 106 9.48 -6.85 5.29
CA ALA A 106 9.86 -8.26 5.42
C ALA A 106 10.29 -8.63 6.85
N VAL A 107 11.03 -7.74 7.53
CA VAL A 107 11.48 -7.98 8.92
C VAL A 107 10.28 -8.06 9.88
N SER A 108 9.35 -7.13 9.77
CA SER A 108 8.16 -7.11 10.64
C SER A 108 7.25 -8.31 10.37
N ALA A 109 7.06 -8.69 9.10
CA ALA A 109 6.32 -9.88 8.73
C ALA A 109 7.02 -11.17 9.22
N LEU A 110 8.37 -11.27 9.10
CA LEU A 110 9.12 -12.39 9.66
C LEU A 110 8.95 -12.48 11.18
N TYR A 111 9.00 -11.35 11.87
CA TYR A 111 8.74 -11.31 13.30
C TYR A 111 7.33 -11.82 13.62
N TYR A 112 6.32 -11.38 12.88
CA TYR A 112 4.95 -11.86 13.02
C TYR A 112 4.85 -13.38 12.80
N PHE A 113 5.33 -13.90 11.66
CA PHE A 113 5.21 -15.33 11.32
C PHE A 113 5.93 -16.23 12.31
N ARG A 114 6.99 -15.77 12.95
CA ARG A 114 7.68 -16.52 14.01
C ARG A 114 6.94 -16.51 15.34
N HIS A 115 6.20 -15.45 15.66
CA HIS A 115 5.60 -15.26 16.99
C HIS A 115 4.08 -15.38 17.02
N THR A 116 3.43 -15.50 15.86
CA THR A 116 1.98 -15.69 15.79
C THR A 116 1.55 -17.01 16.43
N TYR A 117 0.41 -16.98 17.10
CA TYR A 117 -0.20 -18.19 17.69
C TYR A 117 -0.78 -19.14 16.65
N ILE A 118 -0.80 -18.77 15.39
CA ILE A 118 -1.12 -19.64 14.26
C ILE A 118 0.04 -20.61 13.98
N ASN A 119 1.28 -20.20 14.22
CA ASN A 119 2.45 -21.02 13.98
C ASN A 119 2.51 -22.17 14.98
N SER A 120 2.11 -23.36 14.53
CA SER A 120 2.14 -24.60 15.28
C SER A 120 3.26 -25.55 14.82
N MET A 121 4.15 -25.10 13.95
CA MET A 121 5.29 -25.86 13.47
C MET A 121 6.39 -25.96 14.54
N GLU A 122 7.07 -27.09 14.59
CA GLU A 122 8.26 -27.25 15.44
C GLU A 122 9.37 -26.28 15.01
N HIS A 123 10.10 -25.77 16.00
CA HIS A 123 11.26 -24.93 15.72
C HIS A 123 12.32 -25.73 14.95
N GLY A 124 12.84 -25.17 13.85
CA GLY A 124 13.85 -25.79 13.02
C GLY A 124 13.98 -25.13 11.64
N ARG A 125 14.97 -25.57 10.87
CA ARG A 125 15.31 -24.97 9.57
C ARG A 125 14.14 -24.87 8.59
N ILE A 126 13.21 -25.83 8.60
CA ILE A 126 12.03 -25.81 7.69
C ILE A 126 11.05 -24.72 8.12
N ASN A 127 10.75 -24.61 9.43
CA ASN A 127 9.91 -23.53 9.94
C ASN A 127 10.54 -22.15 9.66
N ASP A 128 11.84 -22.02 9.88
CA ASP A 128 12.59 -20.80 9.54
C ASP A 128 12.50 -20.48 8.05
N GLY A 129 12.60 -21.50 7.17
CA GLY A 129 12.44 -21.34 5.73
C GLY A 129 11.03 -20.90 5.34
N VAL A 130 10.00 -21.51 5.91
CA VAL A 130 8.60 -21.15 5.65
C VAL A 130 8.32 -19.72 6.13
N THR A 131 8.67 -19.38 7.38
CA THR A 131 8.43 -18.02 7.91
C THR A 131 9.19 -16.96 7.11
N PHE A 132 10.41 -17.29 6.65
CA PHE A 132 11.21 -16.43 5.80
C PHE A 132 10.51 -16.17 4.46
N VAL A 133 10.07 -17.21 3.75
CA VAL A 133 9.45 -17.10 2.43
C VAL A 133 8.14 -16.31 2.50
N PHE A 134 7.30 -16.58 3.50
CA PHE A 134 6.07 -15.81 3.68
C PHE A 134 6.32 -14.34 4.01
N SER A 135 7.43 -14.04 4.70
CA SER A 135 7.83 -12.65 4.94
C SER A 135 8.30 -11.94 3.66
N ILE A 136 8.99 -12.65 2.76
CA ILE A 136 9.38 -12.13 1.44
C ILE A 136 8.14 -11.93 0.58
N ALA A 137 7.21 -12.90 0.54
CA ALA A 137 5.97 -12.77 -0.21
C ALA A 137 5.11 -11.60 0.27
N TYR A 138 5.11 -11.27 1.56
CA TYR A 138 4.48 -10.07 2.09
C TYR A 138 5.14 -8.80 1.56
N ALA A 139 6.47 -8.68 1.70
CA ALA A 139 7.22 -7.48 1.35
C ALA A 139 7.31 -7.24 -0.17
N MET A 140 7.18 -8.28 -0.97
CA MET A 140 7.28 -8.21 -2.44
C MET A 140 5.94 -8.54 -3.13
N CYS A 141 4.81 -8.45 -2.43
CA CYS A 141 3.50 -8.54 -3.08
C CYS A 141 3.27 -7.34 -3.99
N ASN A 142 2.42 -7.52 -5.02
CA ASN A 142 2.13 -6.46 -5.98
C ASN A 142 1.62 -5.17 -5.34
N TYR A 143 0.92 -5.25 -4.21
CA TYR A 143 0.47 -4.06 -3.50
C TYR A 143 1.64 -3.18 -3.05
N ILE A 144 2.65 -3.77 -2.40
CA ILE A 144 3.84 -3.03 -1.96
C ILE A 144 4.64 -2.54 -3.16
N LEU A 145 4.83 -3.39 -4.19
CA LEU A 145 5.57 -3.01 -5.39
C LEU A 145 4.88 -1.89 -6.20
N ALA A 146 3.54 -1.91 -6.28
CA ALA A 146 2.78 -0.88 -6.99
C ALA A 146 2.84 0.48 -6.29
N TYR A 147 2.77 0.46 -4.96
CA TYR A 147 2.62 1.67 -4.15
C TYR A 147 3.87 2.02 -3.33
N GLN A 148 5.02 1.44 -3.66
CA GLN A 148 6.29 1.68 -2.96
C GLN A 148 6.74 3.14 -2.94
N TYR A 149 6.34 3.93 -3.94
CA TYR A 149 6.63 5.36 -3.99
C TYR A 149 5.84 6.18 -2.95
N ASN A 150 4.77 5.61 -2.36
CA ASN A 150 4.03 6.22 -1.25
C ASN A 150 4.68 5.87 0.10
N LEU A 151 5.79 6.53 0.44
CA LEU A 151 6.59 6.25 1.65
C LEU A 151 5.73 6.23 2.92
N MET A 152 4.76 7.14 3.05
CA MET A 152 3.87 7.19 4.21
C MET A 152 2.95 5.97 4.34
N TRP A 153 2.70 5.23 3.24
CA TRP A 153 1.93 3.97 3.30
C TRP A 153 2.81 2.80 3.70
N LEU A 154 4.06 2.76 3.22
CA LEU A 154 5.01 1.69 3.54
C LEU A 154 5.24 1.56 5.05
N THR A 155 5.42 2.68 5.76
CA THR A 155 5.58 2.64 7.22
C THR A 155 4.35 2.02 7.90
N SER A 156 3.15 2.34 7.45
CA SER A 156 1.94 1.72 7.98
C SER A 156 1.89 0.20 7.70
N LEU A 157 2.35 -0.22 6.53
CA LEU A 157 2.48 -1.64 6.18
C LEU A 157 3.53 -2.38 7.01
N ILE A 158 4.62 -1.71 7.42
CA ILE A 158 5.58 -2.26 8.40
C ILE A 158 4.86 -2.54 9.75
N LEU A 159 3.92 -1.68 10.15
CA LEU A 159 3.22 -1.82 11.42
C LEU A 159 2.09 -2.85 11.40
N VAL A 160 1.50 -3.16 10.23
CA VAL A 160 0.40 -4.13 10.06
C VAL A 160 0.67 -5.48 10.73
N PRO A 161 1.80 -6.19 10.50
CA PRO A 161 2.06 -7.45 11.16
C PRO A 161 2.14 -7.35 12.69
N LEU A 162 2.62 -6.22 13.21
CA LEU A 162 2.71 -5.96 14.65
C LEU A 162 1.35 -5.68 15.28
N VAL A 163 0.48 -4.94 14.58
CA VAL A 163 -0.93 -4.74 14.97
C VAL A 163 -1.64 -6.09 15.08
N MET A 164 -1.47 -6.96 14.08
CA MET A 164 -2.08 -8.29 14.08
C MET A 164 -1.60 -9.15 15.25
N LEU A 165 -0.30 -9.18 15.51
CA LEU A 165 0.25 -9.90 16.67
C LEU A 165 -0.26 -9.30 18.00
N GLY A 166 -0.42 -7.98 18.06
CA GLY A 166 -0.99 -7.28 19.21
C GLY A 166 -2.44 -7.73 19.50
N ILE A 167 -3.26 -7.91 18.47
CA ILE A 167 -4.63 -8.42 18.60
C ILE A 167 -4.64 -9.87 19.10
N GLU A 168 -3.76 -10.72 18.55
CA GLU A 168 -3.62 -12.09 19.03
C GLU A 168 -3.26 -12.14 20.53
N LYS A 169 -2.36 -11.24 20.98
CA LYS A 169 -2.01 -11.12 22.40
C LYS A 169 -3.18 -10.65 23.25
N ILE A 170 -4.01 -9.73 22.77
CA ILE A 170 -5.24 -9.31 23.49
C ILE A 170 -6.16 -10.53 23.66
N VAL A 171 -6.43 -11.26 22.59
CA VAL A 171 -7.39 -12.37 22.60
C VAL A 171 -6.88 -13.53 23.45
N ARG A 172 -5.58 -13.89 23.36
CA ARG A 172 -5.05 -15.09 24.00
C ARG A 172 -4.42 -14.88 25.37
N LYS A 173 -3.76 -13.74 25.56
CA LYS A 173 -3.01 -13.44 26.81
C LYS A 173 -3.55 -12.24 27.56
N GLN A 174 -4.60 -11.59 27.06
CA GLN A 174 -5.13 -10.34 27.62
C GLN A 174 -4.07 -9.22 27.72
N ASP A 175 -2.97 -9.29 26.94
CA ASP A 175 -1.94 -8.26 26.87
C ASP A 175 -2.21 -7.31 25.69
N TYR A 176 -2.35 -6.03 25.99
CA TYR A 176 -2.68 -4.96 25.02
C TYR A 176 -1.52 -4.07 24.64
N ARG A 177 -0.36 -4.22 25.28
CA ARG A 177 0.79 -3.26 25.17
C ARG A 177 1.28 -3.11 23.74
N LEU A 178 1.49 -4.23 23.04
CA LEU A 178 1.95 -4.18 21.65
C LEU A 178 0.90 -3.50 20.76
N TYR A 179 -0.37 -3.83 20.93
CA TYR A 179 -1.44 -3.30 20.12
C TYR A 179 -1.60 -1.78 20.28
N ILE A 180 -1.64 -1.27 21.53
CA ILE A 180 -1.82 0.16 21.76
C ILE A 180 -0.65 0.99 21.20
N VAL A 181 0.60 0.53 21.41
CA VAL A 181 1.77 1.24 20.90
C VAL A 181 1.78 1.27 19.38
N THR A 182 1.53 0.13 18.75
CA THR A 182 1.51 0.06 17.28
C THR A 182 0.38 0.87 16.66
N MET A 183 -0.82 0.89 17.29
CA MET A 183 -1.93 1.70 16.80
C MET A 183 -1.68 3.20 16.96
N ILE A 184 -1.06 3.65 18.06
CA ILE A 184 -0.64 5.06 18.21
C ILE A 184 0.32 5.43 17.08
N LEU A 185 1.32 4.60 16.81
CA LEU A 185 2.28 4.84 15.72
C LEU A 185 1.57 4.90 14.36
N VAL A 186 0.63 4.00 14.08
CA VAL A 186 -0.17 4.00 12.84
C VAL A 186 -0.93 5.33 12.68
N PHE A 187 -1.59 5.81 13.74
CA PHE A 187 -2.33 7.08 13.69
C PHE A 187 -1.42 8.29 13.46
N VAL A 188 -0.22 8.28 14.06
CA VAL A 188 0.74 9.39 13.95
C VAL A 188 1.43 9.40 12.59
N VAL A 189 1.80 8.23 12.06
CA VAL A 189 2.54 8.12 10.79
C VAL A 189 1.69 8.55 9.60
N ASN A 190 0.44 8.08 9.52
CA ASN A 190 -0.49 8.49 8.48
C ASN A 190 -1.94 8.24 8.93
N PHE A 191 -2.63 9.29 9.32
CA PHE A 191 -4.01 9.19 9.83
C PHE A 191 -5.00 8.63 8.81
N TYR A 192 -4.78 8.85 7.50
CA TYR A 192 -5.64 8.34 6.45
C TYR A 192 -5.49 6.82 6.29
N PHE A 193 -4.25 6.34 6.18
CA PHE A 193 -3.98 4.90 6.06
C PHE A 193 -4.36 4.15 7.34
N ALA A 194 -4.32 4.84 8.48
CA ALA A 194 -4.77 4.30 9.77
C ALA A 194 -6.22 3.81 9.74
N TRP A 195 -7.09 4.42 8.93
CA TRP A 195 -8.46 3.94 8.72
C TRP A 195 -8.48 2.49 8.21
N PHE A 196 -7.70 2.18 7.18
CA PHE A 196 -7.62 0.82 6.64
C PHE A 196 -7.00 -0.17 7.63
N VAL A 197 -6.03 0.28 8.43
CA VAL A 197 -5.45 -0.56 9.51
C VAL A 197 -6.49 -0.80 10.63
N CYS A 198 -7.36 0.15 10.92
CA CYS A 198 -8.49 -0.06 11.83
C CYS A 198 -9.46 -1.13 11.29
N LEU A 199 -9.79 -1.08 9.99
CA LEU A 199 -10.61 -2.11 9.34
C LEU A 199 -9.93 -3.48 9.40
N LEU A 200 -8.62 -3.55 9.09
CA LEU A 200 -7.85 -4.78 9.25
C LEU A 200 -7.92 -5.30 10.68
N SER A 201 -7.71 -4.41 11.66
CA SER A 201 -7.76 -4.73 13.08
C SER A 201 -9.12 -5.34 13.46
N PHE A 202 -10.21 -4.79 12.96
CA PHE A 202 -11.57 -5.31 13.18
C PHE A 202 -11.76 -6.70 12.59
N PHE A 203 -11.41 -6.90 11.31
CA PHE A 203 -11.55 -8.22 10.66
C PHE A 203 -10.64 -9.25 11.30
N TRP A 204 -9.40 -8.87 11.67
CA TRP A 204 -8.48 -9.77 12.34
C TRP A 204 -8.94 -10.13 13.76
N PHE A 205 -9.50 -9.18 14.49
CA PHE A 205 -10.11 -9.43 15.78
C PHE A 205 -11.26 -10.45 15.68
N ILE A 206 -12.16 -10.27 14.72
CA ILE A 206 -13.27 -11.22 14.47
C ILE A 206 -12.72 -12.60 14.15
N ASP A 207 -11.70 -12.71 13.31
CA ASP A 207 -11.11 -13.99 12.93
C ASP A 207 -10.47 -14.72 14.13
N GLN A 208 -9.78 -14.00 14.99
CA GLN A 208 -9.02 -14.59 16.10
C GLN A 208 -9.87 -14.83 17.37
N ASN A 209 -10.91 -14.06 17.61
CA ASN A 209 -11.74 -14.18 18.81
C ASN A 209 -12.75 -15.33 18.68
N ARG A 210 -12.37 -16.49 19.23
CA ARG A 210 -13.08 -17.78 19.09
C ARG A 210 -13.80 -18.22 20.37
N GLY A 211 -13.93 -17.36 21.35
CA GLY A 211 -14.55 -17.68 22.66
C GLY A 211 -16.08 -17.75 22.61
N GLY A 212 -16.66 -18.32 23.66
CA GLY A 212 -18.12 -18.21 23.88
C GLY A 212 -18.56 -16.76 24.08
N CYS A 213 -19.86 -16.48 23.97
CA CYS A 213 -20.43 -15.13 23.89
C CYS A 213 -19.89 -14.16 24.97
N LYS A 214 -19.87 -14.58 26.26
CA LYS A 214 -19.33 -13.74 27.36
C LYS A 214 -17.83 -13.42 27.21
N ALA A 215 -17.03 -14.43 26.89
CA ALA A 215 -15.60 -14.27 26.69
C ALA A 215 -15.32 -13.41 25.44
N TRP A 216 -16.08 -13.63 24.38
CA TRP A 216 -16.01 -12.85 23.15
C TRP A 216 -16.28 -11.38 23.42
N MET A 217 -17.36 -11.07 24.11
CA MET A 217 -17.74 -9.68 24.46
C MET A 217 -16.71 -9.01 25.36
N LYS A 218 -16.14 -9.73 26.35
CA LYS A 218 -15.08 -9.20 27.21
C LYS A 218 -13.84 -8.80 26.38
N CYS A 219 -13.43 -9.66 25.45
CA CYS A 219 -12.31 -9.35 24.56
C CYS A 219 -12.64 -8.18 23.61
N PHE A 220 -13.87 -8.12 23.09
CA PHE A 220 -14.34 -7.03 22.23
C PHE A 220 -14.27 -5.67 22.94
N VAL A 221 -14.85 -5.58 24.14
CA VAL A 221 -14.82 -4.34 24.94
C VAL A 221 -13.37 -3.92 25.20
N LYS A 222 -12.50 -4.88 25.55
CA LYS A 222 -11.09 -4.58 25.78
C LYS A 222 -10.40 -4.06 24.52
N TRP A 223 -10.54 -4.77 23.39
CA TRP A 223 -9.96 -4.35 22.11
C TRP A 223 -10.48 -2.95 21.71
N PHE A 224 -11.79 -2.71 21.82
CA PHE A 224 -12.42 -1.44 21.48
C PHE A 224 -11.89 -0.29 22.36
N LEU A 225 -11.88 -0.46 23.69
CA LEU A 225 -11.38 0.56 24.61
C LEU A 225 -9.91 0.88 24.38
N VAL A 226 -9.07 -0.13 24.13
CA VAL A 226 -7.65 0.07 23.81
C VAL A 226 -7.48 0.81 22.49
N SER A 227 -8.32 0.53 21.49
CA SER A 227 -8.33 1.25 20.20
C SER A 227 -8.70 2.72 20.39
N VAL A 228 -9.73 3.00 21.20
CA VAL A 228 -10.12 4.38 21.56
C VAL A 228 -9.00 5.09 22.32
N CYS A 229 -8.38 4.43 23.30
CA CYS A 229 -7.22 5.01 24.01
C CYS A 229 -6.05 5.34 23.08
N ALA A 230 -5.78 4.48 22.09
CA ALA A 230 -4.74 4.76 21.09
C ALA A 230 -5.08 5.98 20.22
N ALA A 231 -6.35 6.11 19.79
CA ALA A 231 -6.83 7.27 19.04
C ALA A 231 -6.78 8.55 19.87
N LEU A 232 -7.17 8.50 21.16
CA LEU A 232 -7.07 9.65 22.07
C LEU A 232 -5.61 10.06 22.30
N ALA A 233 -4.69 9.11 22.43
CA ALA A 233 -3.26 9.42 22.55
C ALA A 233 -2.70 10.11 21.28
N ALA A 234 -3.28 9.85 20.12
CA ALA A 234 -2.93 10.49 18.85
C ALA A 234 -3.83 11.70 18.52
N ALA A 235 -4.62 12.22 19.47
CA ALA A 235 -5.61 13.28 19.22
C ALA A 235 -5.00 14.57 18.67
N ALA A 236 -3.76 14.90 19.07
CA ALA A 236 -3.03 16.06 18.56
C ALA A 236 -2.83 16.00 17.02
N VAL A 237 -2.76 14.82 16.44
CA VAL A 237 -2.70 14.60 14.99
C VAL A 237 -4.11 14.50 14.40
N LEU A 238 -4.96 13.68 15.00
CA LEU A 238 -6.25 13.31 14.42
C LEU A 238 -7.24 14.47 14.39
N ILE A 239 -7.30 15.31 15.45
CA ILE A 239 -8.30 16.38 15.56
C ILE A 239 -8.05 17.51 14.52
N PRO A 240 -6.84 18.09 14.41
CA PRO A 240 -6.60 19.13 13.40
C PRO A 240 -6.82 18.62 11.98
N CYS A 241 -6.32 17.42 11.67
CA CYS A 241 -6.49 16.81 10.35
C CYS A 241 -7.97 16.53 10.04
N TYR A 242 -8.75 16.06 11.01
CA TYR A 242 -10.20 15.87 10.84
C TYR A 242 -10.93 17.18 10.58
N ILE A 243 -10.61 18.24 11.31
CA ILE A 243 -11.20 19.58 11.12
C ILE A 243 -10.91 20.07 9.71
N LEU A 244 -9.65 19.98 9.26
CA LEU A 244 -9.25 20.41 7.91
C LEU A 244 -9.95 19.59 6.82
N VAL A 245 -9.96 18.27 6.93
CA VAL A 245 -10.63 17.38 5.94
C VAL A 245 -12.14 17.65 5.89
N ARG A 246 -12.77 17.90 7.05
CA ARG A 246 -14.20 18.20 7.11
C ARG A 246 -14.56 19.59 6.56
N SER A 247 -13.67 20.58 6.69
CA SER A 247 -13.89 21.92 6.14
C SER A 247 -13.84 21.95 4.61
N ARG A 248 -13.32 20.87 4.00
CA ARG A 248 -13.30 20.70 2.56
C ARG A 248 -14.73 20.42 2.09
N ASN A 249 -15.36 21.44 1.51
CA ASN A 249 -16.63 21.31 0.77
C ASN A 249 -16.39 20.65 -0.61
N ASP A 250 -15.53 19.68 -0.67
CA ASP A 250 -15.39 18.91 -1.89
C ASP A 250 -16.73 18.23 -2.12
N ASN A 251 -17.33 18.46 -3.29
CA ASN A 251 -18.52 17.74 -3.77
C ASN A 251 -18.22 16.24 -3.98
N PHE A 252 -17.40 15.67 -3.09
CA PHE A 252 -16.99 14.28 -3.06
C PHE A 252 -18.17 13.32 -2.88
N THR A 253 -19.32 13.85 -2.50
CA THR A 253 -20.43 13.05 -2.05
C THR A 253 -21.73 13.46 -2.68
N ASN A 254 -21.81 13.42 -3.99
CA ASN A 254 -23.09 13.12 -4.55
C ASN A 254 -23.35 11.63 -4.31
N ALA A 255 -23.69 11.27 -3.06
CA ALA A 255 -24.11 9.92 -2.69
C ALA A 255 -25.26 9.38 -3.56
N SER A 256 -26.00 10.26 -4.21
CA SER A 256 -27.07 9.95 -5.16
C SER A 256 -26.59 9.31 -6.47
N SER A 257 -25.31 9.37 -6.81
CA SER A 257 -24.76 8.77 -8.03
C SER A 257 -24.14 7.37 -7.80
N TYR A 258 -24.04 6.90 -6.54
CA TYR A 258 -23.46 5.58 -6.25
C TYR A 258 -24.52 4.49 -6.35
N THR A 259 -24.49 3.82 -7.48
CA THR A 259 -25.25 2.58 -7.68
C THR A 259 -24.42 1.41 -7.13
N TRP A 260 -25.10 0.40 -6.59
CA TRP A 260 -24.48 -0.87 -6.16
C TRP A 260 -24.04 -1.72 -7.36
N ASN A 261 -23.45 -1.10 -8.36
CA ASN A 261 -23.00 -1.76 -9.56
C ASN A 261 -21.62 -2.37 -9.32
N THR A 262 -21.38 -3.50 -9.96
CA THR A 262 -20.01 -4.00 -10.12
C THR A 262 -19.26 -3.00 -10.98
N ILE A 263 -18.12 -2.57 -10.48
CA ILE A 263 -17.26 -1.70 -11.22
C ILE A 263 -16.34 -2.64 -12.03
N GLY A 264 -16.64 -2.95 -13.32
CA GLY A 264 -15.89 -3.58 -14.40
C GLY A 264 -15.85 -5.11 -14.51
N ASN A 265 -14.74 -5.59 -15.06
CA ASN A 265 -14.63 -6.96 -15.53
C ASN A 265 -14.05 -7.86 -14.42
N ILE A 266 -14.81 -8.87 -13.97
CA ILE A 266 -14.34 -9.89 -13.02
C ILE A 266 -13.08 -10.60 -13.55
N GLY A 267 -12.90 -10.68 -14.86
CA GLY A 267 -11.69 -11.22 -15.49
C GLY A 267 -10.44 -10.46 -15.08
N ASN A 268 -10.47 -9.13 -15.09
CA ASN A 268 -9.34 -8.28 -14.65
C ASN A 268 -9.04 -8.48 -13.16
N PHE A 269 -10.08 -8.58 -12.32
CA PHE A 269 -9.90 -8.88 -10.91
C PHE A 269 -9.19 -10.22 -10.68
N ILE A 270 -9.58 -11.29 -11.40
CA ILE A 270 -8.92 -12.60 -11.30
C ILE A 270 -7.48 -12.50 -11.85
N GLN A 271 -7.28 -11.79 -12.96
CA GLN A 271 -5.99 -11.57 -13.59
C GLN A 271 -4.99 -10.84 -12.67
N SER A 272 -5.49 -9.97 -11.78
CA SER A 272 -4.67 -9.26 -10.78
C SER A 272 -3.92 -10.19 -9.82
N PHE A 273 -4.25 -11.48 -9.78
CA PHE A 273 -3.54 -12.51 -9.04
C PHE A 273 -2.57 -13.31 -9.89
N PHE A 274 -2.39 -12.99 -11.18
CA PHE A 274 -1.54 -13.74 -12.09
C PHE A 274 -0.09 -13.24 -12.02
N TRP A 275 0.82 -14.18 -12.26
CA TRP A 275 2.23 -13.91 -12.33
C TRP A 275 2.57 -12.99 -13.52
N GLY A 276 3.36 -11.95 -13.27
CA GLY A 276 3.74 -10.98 -14.29
C GLY A 276 2.63 -10.05 -14.77
N HIS A 277 1.46 -10.04 -14.11
CA HIS A 277 0.40 -9.08 -14.44
C HIS A 277 0.85 -7.65 -14.17
N ALA A 278 0.61 -6.74 -15.14
CA ALA A 278 1.00 -5.33 -15.03
C ALA A 278 0.38 -4.65 -13.82
N LEU A 279 1.15 -3.77 -13.18
CA LEU A 279 0.66 -2.94 -12.07
C LEU A 279 -0.12 -1.75 -12.60
N ASP A 280 -1.27 -1.46 -12.00
CA ASP A 280 -1.91 -0.16 -12.13
C ASP A 280 -1.41 0.78 -11.01
N ILE A 281 -0.42 1.58 -11.34
CA ILE A 281 0.22 2.51 -10.40
C ILE A 281 -0.59 3.80 -10.28
N ALA A 282 -1.21 4.23 -11.36
CA ALA A 282 -1.93 5.50 -11.42
C ALA A 282 -3.43 5.38 -11.05
N GLY A 283 -3.94 4.14 -10.89
CA GLY A 283 -5.34 3.89 -10.58
C GLY A 283 -6.28 4.26 -11.74
N HIS A 284 -5.79 4.17 -12.98
CA HIS A 284 -6.59 4.43 -14.17
C HIS A 284 -7.56 3.30 -14.48
N ASP A 285 -7.17 2.08 -14.15
CA ASP A 285 -8.05 0.91 -14.22
C ASP A 285 -8.61 0.59 -12.83
N LEU A 286 -9.89 0.84 -12.66
CA LEU A 286 -10.62 0.60 -11.41
C LEU A 286 -10.59 -0.87 -10.95
N PHE A 287 -10.04 -1.79 -11.74
CA PHE A 287 -10.10 -3.25 -11.55
C PHE A 287 -8.77 -3.96 -11.35
N THR A 288 -7.67 -3.29 -11.62
CA THR A 288 -6.35 -3.84 -11.32
C THR A 288 -6.06 -3.66 -9.83
N VAL A 289 -6.26 -4.73 -9.07
CA VAL A 289 -6.27 -4.70 -7.59
C VAL A 289 -4.87 -4.78 -6.99
N ASN A 290 -3.84 -5.03 -7.78
CA ASN A 290 -2.45 -5.22 -7.32
C ASN A 290 -2.31 -6.22 -6.14
N SER A 291 -3.08 -7.33 -6.15
CA SER A 291 -3.15 -8.27 -5.01
C SER A 291 -2.31 -9.54 -5.16
N TYR A 292 -1.49 -9.65 -6.21
CA TYR A 292 -0.61 -10.79 -6.37
C TYR A 292 0.37 -10.91 -5.20
N CYS A 293 0.47 -12.10 -4.64
CA CYS A 293 1.40 -12.43 -3.55
C CYS A 293 2.06 -13.80 -3.74
N GLY A 294 1.85 -14.43 -4.90
CA GLY A 294 2.34 -15.75 -5.26
C GLY A 294 1.22 -16.73 -5.57
N ILE A 295 1.29 -17.40 -6.73
CA ILE A 295 0.32 -18.45 -7.14
C ILE A 295 0.32 -19.60 -6.16
N ALA A 296 1.50 -20.04 -5.71
CA ALA A 296 1.60 -21.10 -4.70
C ALA A 296 0.89 -20.72 -3.39
N ILE A 297 0.94 -19.46 -3.00
CA ILE A 297 0.21 -18.93 -1.83
C ILE A 297 -1.30 -18.96 -2.08
N VAL A 298 -1.76 -18.59 -3.27
CA VAL A 298 -3.19 -18.67 -3.64
C VAL A 298 -3.67 -20.12 -3.63
N VAL A 299 -2.88 -21.07 -4.17
CA VAL A 299 -3.18 -22.52 -4.11
C VAL A 299 -3.33 -22.99 -2.66
N LEU A 300 -2.40 -22.62 -1.78
CA LEU A 300 -2.45 -22.98 -0.37
C LEU A 300 -3.64 -22.35 0.35
N MET A 301 -4.00 -21.11 0.02
CA MET A 301 -5.19 -20.44 0.55
C MET A 301 -6.46 -21.18 0.16
N VAL A 302 -6.60 -21.64 -1.09
CA VAL A 302 -7.74 -22.45 -1.49
C VAL A 302 -7.74 -23.79 -0.78
N CYS A 303 -6.58 -24.44 -0.61
CA CYS A 303 -6.44 -25.67 0.20
C CYS A 303 -6.89 -25.48 1.65
N TYR A 304 -6.63 -24.31 2.26
CA TYR A 304 -7.08 -23.96 3.60
C TYR A 304 -8.60 -24.12 3.78
N LEU A 305 -9.38 -23.71 2.79
CA LEU A 305 -10.84 -23.79 2.84
C LEU A 305 -11.36 -25.25 2.92
N PHE A 306 -10.58 -26.20 2.40
CA PHE A 306 -10.93 -27.63 2.38
C PHE A 306 -10.23 -28.45 3.47
N ASN A 307 -9.34 -27.85 4.29
CA ASN A 307 -8.54 -28.57 5.29
C ASN A 307 -9.38 -29.02 6.48
N ALA A 308 -9.59 -30.32 6.61
CA ALA A 308 -10.31 -30.92 7.73
C ALA A 308 -9.57 -30.82 9.09
N GLY A 309 -8.28 -30.48 9.10
CA GLY A 309 -7.51 -30.19 10.31
C GLY A 309 -7.84 -28.84 10.95
N ILE A 310 -8.61 -28.00 10.24
CA ILE A 310 -9.04 -26.68 10.69
C ILE A 310 -10.54 -26.73 11.00
N ALA A 311 -10.93 -26.25 12.17
CA ALA A 311 -12.34 -26.26 12.59
C ALA A 311 -13.25 -25.59 11.56
N PRO A 312 -14.42 -26.16 11.22
CA PRO A 312 -15.31 -25.63 10.17
C PRO A 312 -15.68 -24.18 10.37
N GLY A 313 -16.00 -23.77 11.60
CA GLY A 313 -16.36 -22.38 11.94
C GLY A 313 -15.23 -21.39 11.64
N ASN A 314 -13.97 -21.78 11.77
CA ASN A 314 -12.83 -20.92 11.43
C ASN A 314 -12.68 -20.77 9.91
N ARG A 315 -12.85 -21.86 9.16
CA ARG A 315 -12.82 -21.86 7.69
C ARG A 315 -13.94 -21.00 7.10
N ILE A 316 -15.16 -21.18 7.61
CA ILE A 316 -16.33 -20.42 7.16
C ILE A 316 -16.13 -18.92 7.44
N ARG A 317 -15.68 -18.55 8.64
CA ARG A 317 -15.41 -17.16 9.01
C ARG A 317 -14.34 -16.54 8.12
N ARG A 318 -13.21 -17.23 7.91
CA ARG A 318 -12.14 -16.77 7.03
C ARG A 318 -12.61 -16.63 5.59
N CYS A 319 -13.40 -17.59 5.09
CA CYS A 319 -14.02 -17.55 3.77
C CYS A 319 -14.95 -16.33 3.64
N ALA A 320 -15.79 -16.08 4.63
CA ALA A 320 -16.68 -14.91 4.64
C ALA A 320 -15.91 -13.58 4.61
N ILE A 321 -14.82 -13.48 5.38
CA ILE A 321 -13.95 -12.28 5.35
C ILE A 321 -13.29 -12.12 3.98
N LEU A 322 -12.70 -13.18 3.42
CA LEU A 322 -12.06 -13.14 2.09
C LEU A 322 -13.06 -12.73 1.00
N LEU A 323 -14.26 -13.30 1.01
CA LEU A 323 -15.32 -12.96 0.04
C LEU A 323 -15.81 -11.51 0.22
N PHE A 324 -15.97 -11.06 1.46
CA PHE A 324 -16.33 -9.66 1.73
C PHE A 324 -15.25 -8.70 1.23
N LEU A 325 -13.97 -8.96 1.54
CA LEU A 325 -12.85 -8.13 1.09
C LEU A 325 -12.70 -8.16 -0.44
N ALA A 326 -12.91 -9.30 -1.09
CA ALA A 326 -12.94 -9.37 -2.55
C ALA A 326 -14.10 -8.56 -3.13
N ALA A 327 -15.30 -8.68 -2.56
CA ALA A 327 -16.46 -7.90 -2.99
C ALA A 327 -16.28 -6.40 -2.77
N SER A 328 -15.60 -5.99 -1.68
CA SER A 328 -15.34 -4.57 -1.38
C SER A 328 -14.43 -3.89 -2.40
N LEU A 329 -13.65 -4.66 -3.15
CA LEU A 329 -12.80 -4.16 -4.23
C LEU A 329 -13.53 -4.11 -5.59
N CYS A 330 -14.70 -4.74 -5.69
CA CYS A 330 -15.42 -4.89 -6.96
C CYS A 330 -16.79 -4.17 -7.00
N VAL A 331 -17.32 -3.77 -5.84
CA VAL A 331 -18.67 -3.18 -5.73
C VAL A 331 -18.58 -1.73 -5.26
N SER A 332 -19.08 -0.80 -6.08
CA SER A 332 -18.96 0.64 -5.84
C SER A 332 -19.45 1.09 -4.45
N GLY A 333 -20.61 0.59 -4.01
CA GLY A 333 -21.14 0.92 -2.70
C GLY A 333 -20.26 0.42 -1.54
N LEU A 334 -19.57 -0.72 -1.71
CA LEU A 334 -18.61 -1.23 -0.71
C LEU A 334 -17.31 -0.43 -0.74
N ILE A 335 -16.81 -0.04 -1.92
CA ILE A 335 -15.65 0.86 -2.03
C ILE A 335 -15.91 2.16 -1.25
N TYR A 336 -17.09 2.76 -1.42
CA TYR A 336 -17.49 3.94 -0.67
C TYR A 336 -17.45 3.74 0.85
N VAL A 337 -18.04 2.63 1.34
CA VAL A 337 -18.03 2.29 2.78
C VAL A 337 -16.61 2.05 3.29
N MET A 338 -15.79 1.28 2.55
CA MET A 338 -14.41 0.97 2.94
C MET A 338 -13.51 2.21 2.97
N HIS A 339 -13.84 3.26 2.23
CA HIS A 339 -13.11 4.54 2.22
C HIS A 339 -13.71 5.60 3.16
N GLY A 340 -14.44 5.17 4.18
CA GLY A 340 -14.98 6.08 5.21
C GLY A 340 -16.10 6.98 4.70
N PHE A 341 -16.97 6.44 3.84
CA PHE A 341 -18.08 7.15 3.20
C PHE A 341 -17.62 8.30 2.30
N SER A 342 -16.49 8.11 1.63
CA SER A 342 -15.95 9.01 0.61
C SER A 342 -15.45 8.18 -0.57
N TYR A 343 -15.67 8.64 -1.81
CA TYR A 343 -15.16 7.91 -2.97
C TYR A 343 -13.78 8.43 -3.36
N PRO A 344 -12.76 7.56 -3.50
CA PRO A 344 -11.44 8.01 -3.90
C PRO A 344 -11.41 8.50 -5.36
N HIS A 345 -10.77 9.65 -5.62
CA HIS A 345 -10.65 10.18 -6.98
C HIS A 345 -9.63 9.44 -7.85
N SER A 346 -8.65 8.82 -7.22
CA SER A 346 -7.62 7.99 -7.86
C SER A 346 -7.32 6.81 -6.94
N ILE A 347 -6.77 5.74 -7.49
CA ILE A 347 -6.38 4.54 -6.73
C ILE A 347 -7.55 4.07 -5.83
N SER A 348 -8.59 3.52 -6.47
CA SER A 348 -9.80 3.05 -5.77
C SER A 348 -9.55 1.85 -4.84
N ASN A 349 -8.45 1.12 -5.07
CA ASN A 349 -8.14 -0.14 -4.40
C ASN A 349 -7.05 0.01 -3.32
N ARG A 350 -7.07 1.14 -2.59
CA ARG A 350 -6.09 1.42 -1.50
C ARG A 350 -6.16 0.42 -0.35
N ASP A 351 -7.30 -0.22 -0.17
CA ASP A 351 -7.59 -1.23 0.84
C ASP A 351 -7.26 -2.67 0.40
N ALA A 352 -6.78 -2.88 -0.84
CA ALA A 352 -6.51 -4.21 -1.40
C ALA A 352 -5.48 -5.02 -0.60
N PHE A 353 -4.59 -4.36 0.17
CA PHE A 353 -3.66 -5.06 1.05
C PHE A 353 -4.38 -5.88 2.13
N LEU A 354 -5.59 -5.51 2.54
CA LEU A 354 -6.37 -6.30 3.49
C LEU A 354 -6.61 -7.71 2.94
N LEU A 355 -7.08 -7.79 1.70
CA LEU A 355 -7.30 -9.08 1.02
C LEU A 355 -5.99 -9.86 0.89
N THR A 356 -4.92 -9.20 0.43
CA THR A 356 -3.60 -9.81 0.26
C THR A 356 -3.07 -10.41 1.58
N VAL A 357 -3.18 -9.68 2.68
CA VAL A 357 -2.79 -10.14 4.02
C VAL A 357 -3.58 -11.38 4.43
N PHE A 358 -4.91 -11.39 4.25
CA PHE A 358 -5.74 -12.54 4.59
C PHE A 358 -5.46 -13.77 3.72
N ILE A 359 -5.09 -13.58 2.44
CA ILE A 359 -4.63 -14.66 1.56
C ILE A 359 -3.33 -15.27 2.08
N ILE A 360 -2.31 -14.44 2.33
CA ILE A 360 -0.99 -14.88 2.83
C ILE A 360 -1.12 -15.64 4.15
N ILE A 361 -1.92 -15.14 5.09
CA ILE A 361 -2.08 -15.78 6.40
C ILE A 361 -2.89 -17.06 6.31
N SER A 362 -3.87 -17.15 5.42
CA SER A 362 -4.62 -18.40 5.21
C SER A 362 -3.71 -19.50 4.65
N ALA A 363 -2.85 -19.13 3.72
CA ALA A 363 -1.83 -20.04 3.17
C ALA A 363 -0.81 -20.47 4.24
N PHE A 364 -0.38 -19.54 5.09
CA PHE A 364 0.53 -19.84 6.19
C PHE A 364 -0.12 -20.80 7.21
N GLU A 365 -1.38 -20.55 7.60
CA GLU A 365 -2.11 -21.45 8.52
C GLU A 365 -2.32 -22.84 7.89
N GLN A 366 -2.52 -22.92 6.56
CA GLN A 366 -2.59 -24.19 5.83
C GLN A 366 -1.29 -24.99 5.99
N ILE A 367 -0.14 -24.37 5.86
CA ILE A 367 1.16 -25.03 6.03
C ILE A 367 1.39 -25.41 7.48
N CYS A 368 1.10 -24.54 8.44
CA CYS A 368 1.25 -24.82 9.87
C CYS A 368 0.40 -26.01 10.33
N LYS A 369 -0.76 -26.21 9.71
CA LYS A 369 -1.69 -27.32 9.98
C LYS A 369 -1.76 -28.27 8.80
N LEU A 370 -0.60 -28.58 8.23
CA LEU A 370 -0.49 -29.43 7.06
C LEU A 370 -1.12 -30.81 7.32
N LYS A 371 -2.24 -31.06 6.65
CA LYS A 371 -2.97 -32.31 6.69
C LYS A 371 -3.38 -32.65 5.26
N LYS A 372 -3.35 -33.96 4.96
CA LYS A 372 -3.84 -34.46 3.67
C LYS A 372 -5.30 -34.13 3.47
N LEU A 373 -5.63 -33.55 2.33
CA LEU A 373 -6.97 -33.19 1.95
C LEU A 373 -7.80 -34.36 1.44
N GLY A 374 -7.13 -35.37 0.85
CA GLY A 374 -7.71 -36.43 0.07
C GLY A 374 -7.90 -36.04 -1.40
N ILE A 375 -7.80 -37.06 -2.27
CA ILE A 375 -7.78 -36.86 -3.73
C ILE A 375 -9.01 -36.07 -4.24
N ILE A 376 -10.21 -36.38 -3.73
CA ILE A 376 -11.44 -35.68 -4.18
C ILE A 376 -11.37 -34.16 -3.92
N ARG A 377 -10.98 -33.75 -2.71
CA ARG A 377 -10.86 -32.31 -2.37
C ARG A 377 -9.75 -31.65 -3.16
N MET A 378 -8.62 -32.34 -3.37
CA MET A 378 -7.55 -31.83 -4.24
C MET A 378 -8.02 -31.65 -5.68
N SER A 379 -8.81 -32.58 -6.22
CA SER A 379 -9.41 -32.40 -7.55
C SER A 379 -10.35 -31.20 -7.62
N ILE A 380 -11.16 -30.97 -6.57
CA ILE A 380 -12.02 -29.78 -6.48
C ILE A 380 -11.17 -28.49 -6.47
N VAL A 381 -10.09 -28.45 -5.68
CA VAL A 381 -9.16 -27.31 -5.66
C VAL A 381 -8.58 -27.03 -7.05
N ALA A 382 -8.12 -28.10 -7.74
CA ALA A 382 -7.58 -27.99 -9.08
C ALA A 382 -8.62 -27.46 -10.09
N ILE A 383 -9.84 -27.98 -10.05
CA ILE A 383 -10.95 -27.56 -10.93
C ILE A 383 -11.29 -26.07 -10.68
N ILE A 384 -11.36 -25.63 -9.42
CA ILE A 384 -11.64 -24.22 -9.08
C ILE A 384 -10.56 -23.32 -9.66
N LEU A 385 -9.28 -23.61 -9.39
CA LEU A 385 -8.17 -22.75 -9.82
C LEU A 385 -8.00 -22.73 -11.33
N MET A 386 -8.07 -23.88 -11.99
CA MET A 386 -8.02 -23.96 -13.45
C MET A 386 -9.24 -23.29 -14.09
N GLY A 387 -10.42 -23.47 -13.51
CA GLY A 387 -11.65 -22.83 -13.98
C GLY A 387 -11.56 -21.29 -13.89
N LEU A 388 -11.07 -20.76 -12.79
CA LEU A 388 -10.84 -19.30 -12.65
C LEU A 388 -9.82 -18.78 -13.67
N THR A 389 -8.74 -19.51 -13.93
CA THR A 389 -7.74 -19.13 -14.93
C THR A 389 -8.34 -19.12 -16.35
N ILE A 390 -9.13 -20.14 -16.69
CA ILE A 390 -9.82 -20.21 -17.98
C ILE A 390 -10.88 -19.11 -18.11
N CYS A 391 -11.66 -18.84 -17.07
CA CYS A 391 -12.62 -17.76 -17.06
C CYS A 391 -11.97 -16.40 -17.30
N ALA A 392 -10.85 -16.12 -16.63
CA ALA A 392 -10.09 -14.88 -16.82
C ALA A 392 -9.62 -14.74 -18.28
N PHE A 393 -9.12 -15.83 -18.88
CA PHE A 393 -8.69 -15.84 -20.28
C PHE A 393 -9.85 -15.54 -21.25
N ILE A 394 -11.00 -16.18 -21.05
CA ILE A 394 -12.17 -15.99 -21.92
C ILE A 394 -12.73 -14.57 -21.81
N TRP A 395 -12.76 -14.01 -20.60
CA TRP A 395 -13.34 -12.67 -20.40
C TRP A 395 -12.46 -11.52 -20.88
N ASN A 396 -11.14 -11.66 -20.77
CA ASN A 396 -10.25 -10.56 -21.13
C ASN A 396 -9.79 -10.59 -22.59
N ASN A 397 -9.84 -11.77 -23.24
CA ASN A 397 -9.42 -11.97 -24.63
C ASN A 397 -8.12 -11.22 -25.04
N ASP A 398 -7.24 -11.00 -24.07
CA ASP A 398 -6.04 -10.18 -24.21
C ASP A 398 -4.82 -11.05 -24.52
N VAL A 399 -4.54 -11.15 -25.84
CA VAL A 399 -3.39 -11.93 -26.34
C VAL A 399 -2.07 -11.32 -25.93
N GLN A 400 -2.01 -10.04 -25.55
CA GLN A 400 -0.76 -9.36 -25.16
C GLN A 400 -0.21 -9.90 -23.83
N ASN A 401 -1.06 -10.47 -22.99
CA ASN A 401 -0.69 -11.05 -21.70
C ASN A 401 -0.43 -12.57 -21.72
N ILE A 402 -0.20 -13.16 -22.90
CA ILE A 402 -0.03 -14.63 -23.01
C ILE A 402 1.09 -15.19 -22.13
N ILE A 403 2.17 -14.44 -21.93
CA ILE A 403 3.30 -14.82 -21.06
C ILE A 403 2.83 -14.94 -19.60
N CYS A 404 2.00 -14.00 -19.14
CA CYS A 404 1.43 -14.02 -17.79
C CYS A 404 0.54 -15.24 -17.58
N TYR A 405 -0.30 -15.57 -18.56
CA TYR A 405 -1.14 -16.79 -18.53
C TYR A 405 -0.31 -18.05 -18.50
N MET A 406 0.67 -18.17 -19.41
CA MET A 406 1.54 -19.34 -19.49
C MET A 406 2.34 -19.53 -18.19
N GLY A 407 2.95 -18.46 -17.68
CA GLY A 407 3.69 -18.51 -16.42
C GLY A 407 2.79 -18.91 -15.25
N THR A 408 1.60 -18.30 -15.13
CA THR A 408 0.62 -18.64 -14.11
C THR A 408 0.20 -20.11 -14.18
N ILE A 409 -0.11 -20.63 -15.38
CA ILE A 409 -0.50 -22.03 -15.57
C ILE A 409 0.65 -22.98 -15.20
N LEU A 410 1.88 -22.67 -15.61
CA LEU A 410 3.05 -23.49 -15.27
C LEU A 410 3.27 -23.59 -13.76
N ILE A 411 3.23 -22.46 -13.05
CA ILE A 411 3.39 -22.39 -11.60
C ILE A 411 2.24 -23.12 -10.90
N LEU A 412 1.00 -22.92 -11.36
CA LEU A 412 -0.19 -23.57 -10.83
C LEU A 412 -0.11 -25.09 -10.98
N VAL A 413 0.19 -25.57 -12.18
CA VAL A 413 0.30 -27.01 -12.48
C VAL A 413 1.41 -27.64 -11.65
N TYR A 414 2.58 -27.00 -11.56
CA TYR A 414 3.68 -27.50 -10.72
C TYR A 414 3.26 -27.59 -9.24
N GLY A 415 2.65 -26.54 -8.69
CA GLY A 415 2.16 -26.54 -7.31
C GLY A 415 1.12 -27.62 -7.04
N LEU A 416 0.17 -27.83 -7.96
CA LEU A 416 -0.83 -28.90 -7.87
C LEU A 416 -0.20 -30.30 -7.97
N ILE A 417 0.79 -30.49 -8.83
CA ILE A 417 1.54 -31.78 -8.93
C ILE A 417 2.24 -32.07 -7.60
N CYS A 418 2.95 -31.10 -7.02
CA CYS A 418 3.62 -31.26 -5.73
C CYS A 418 2.64 -31.69 -4.61
N LEU A 419 1.49 -31.04 -4.54
CA LEU A 419 0.46 -31.36 -3.57
C LEU A 419 -0.15 -32.74 -3.83
N PHE A 420 -0.39 -33.11 -5.08
CA PHE A 420 -0.92 -34.42 -5.45
C PHE A 420 0.07 -35.57 -5.11
N LEU A 421 1.37 -35.36 -5.37
CA LEU A 421 2.41 -36.31 -4.98
C LEU A 421 2.49 -36.49 -3.46
N TYR A 422 2.29 -35.40 -2.71
CA TYR A 422 2.19 -35.45 -1.25
C TYR A 422 0.96 -36.24 -0.78
N GLU A 423 -0.20 -36.03 -1.39
CA GLU A 423 -1.42 -36.79 -1.08
C GLU A 423 -1.23 -38.30 -1.31
N ARG A 424 -0.53 -38.67 -2.37
CA ARG A 424 -0.23 -40.06 -2.71
C ARG A 424 0.91 -40.69 -1.90
N ASN A 425 1.52 -40.00 -0.95
CA ASN A 425 2.72 -40.44 -0.23
C ASN A 425 3.97 -40.61 -1.11
N SER A 426 3.98 -40.09 -2.34
CA SER A 426 5.15 -40.19 -3.23
C SER A 426 6.27 -39.26 -2.78
N ILE A 427 5.93 -38.16 -2.06
CA ILE A 427 6.90 -37.27 -1.42
C ILE A 427 6.54 -37.04 0.05
N THR A 428 7.55 -36.75 0.87
CA THR A 428 7.38 -36.46 2.30
C THR A 428 6.85 -35.04 2.50
N GLY A 429 6.23 -34.75 3.66
CA GLY A 429 5.82 -33.39 4.02
C GLY A 429 7.00 -32.42 4.03
N LYS A 430 8.20 -32.88 4.44
CA LYS A 430 9.42 -32.03 4.36
C LYS A 430 9.80 -31.68 2.92
N SER A 431 9.77 -32.65 2.01
CA SER A 431 10.04 -32.42 0.59
C SER A 431 9.02 -31.48 -0.02
N MET A 432 7.73 -31.62 0.31
CA MET A 432 6.67 -30.73 -0.17
C MET A 432 6.91 -29.29 0.32
N LEU A 433 7.25 -29.09 1.60
CA LEU A 433 7.55 -27.76 2.15
C LEU A 433 8.77 -27.11 1.47
N ILE A 434 9.82 -27.87 1.18
CA ILE A 434 10.99 -27.37 0.44
C ILE A 434 10.58 -26.91 -0.96
N ASN A 435 9.77 -27.72 -1.67
CA ASN A 435 9.28 -27.32 -3.00
C ASN A 435 8.44 -26.04 -2.94
N VAL A 436 7.56 -25.89 -1.94
CA VAL A 436 6.78 -24.67 -1.74
C VAL A 436 7.70 -23.47 -1.47
N ILE A 437 8.72 -23.63 -0.61
CA ILE A 437 9.71 -22.58 -0.31
C ILE A 437 10.41 -22.12 -1.59
N VAL A 438 10.94 -23.06 -2.36
CA VAL A 438 11.67 -22.76 -3.60
C VAL A 438 10.74 -22.13 -4.63
N LEU A 439 9.55 -22.69 -4.84
CA LEU A 439 8.58 -22.17 -5.80
C LEU A 439 8.17 -20.74 -5.45
N CYS A 440 7.77 -20.47 -4.20
CA CYS A 440 7.37 -19.13 -3.78
C CYS A 440 8.52 -18.11 -3.94
N LEU A 441 9.76 -18.47 -3.64
CA LEU A 441 10.89 -17.55 -3.85
C LEU A 441 11.10 -17.25 -5.33
N LEU A 442 11.11 -18.28 -6.17
CA LEU A 442 11.32 -18.11 -7.60
C LEU A 442 10.21 -17.30 -8.25
N GLU A 443 8.95 -17.60 -7.91
CA GLU A 443 7.82 -16.90 -8.50
C GLU A 443 7.74 -15.42 -8.05
N VAL A 444 7.95 -15.12 -6.76
CA VAL A 444 7.87 -13.75 -6.23
C VAL A 444 9.03 -12.90 -6.75
N MET A 445 10.24 -13.46 -6.77
CA MET A 445 11.39 -12.77 -7.37
C MET A 445 11.21 -12.57 -8.88
N GLY A 446 10.81 -13.62 -9.61
CA GLY A 446 10.53 -13.55 -11.04
C GLY A 446 9.44 -12.53 -11.38
N ASN A 447 8.37 -12.48 -10.57
CA ASN A 447 7.30 -11.50 -10.73
C ASN A 447 7.82 -10.06 -10.63
N SER A 448 8.67 -9.75 -9.65
CA SER A 448 9.21 -8.40 -9.47
C SER A 448 10.03 -7.91 -10.67
N PHE A 449 10.67 -8.81 -11.43
CA PHE A 449 11.38 -8.46 -12.66
C PHE A 449 10.44 -8.20 -13.85
N LEU A 450 9.39 -9.02 -14.01
CA LEU A 450 8.46 -8.90 -15.14
C LEU A 450 7.55 -7.68 -15.05
N ILE A 451 7.05 -7.39 -13.86
CA ILE A 451 6.19 -6.22 -13.61
C ILE A 451 6.87 -4.93 -14.05
N ASN A 452 8.16 -4.86 -13.86
CA ASN A 452 8.95 -3.68 -14.17
C ASN A 452 9.08 -3.39 -15.68
N ASP A 453 9.03 -4.42 -16.50
CA ASP A 453 9.10 -4.23 -17.96
C ASP A 453 7.78 -3.69 -18.52
N ASN A 454 6.67 -4.01 -17.87
CA ASN A 454 5.33 -3.56 -18.25
C ASN A 454 4.95 -2.19 -17.66
N SER A 455 5.63 -1.74 -16.60
CA SER A 455 5.39 -0.44 -15.95
C SER A 455 6.29 0.69 -16.50
N LYS A 456 6.88 0.51 -17.66
CA LYS A 456 7.57 1.59 -18.40
C LYS A 456 6.55 2.64 -18.88
N ALA A 457 5.91 3.32 -17.95
CA ALA A 457 5.43 4.64 -18.21
C ALA A 457 6.66 5.50 -18.52
N ASP A 458 6.57 6.31 -19.56
CA ASP A 458 7.59 7.23 -20.05
C ASP A 458 7.95 8.26 -18.96
N ILE A 459 8.74 7.81 -17.98
CA ILE A 459 9.08 8.60 -16.80
C ILE A 459 10.43 9.25 -17.08
N ARG A 460 10.39 10.23 -17.91
CA ARG A 460 11.46 11.23 -17.98
C ARG A 460 11.34 12.09 -16.73
N VAL A 461 12.02 11.67 -15.67
CA VAL A 461 12.34 12.60 -14.60
C VAL A 461 13.27 13.64 -15.21
N LEU A 462 12.91 14.90 -15.08
CA LEU A 462 13.87 15.98 -15.32
C LEU A 462 15.08 15.68 -14.42
N PRO A 463 16.31 15.59 -15.00
CA PRO A 463 17.50 15.31 -14.21
C PRO A 463 17.55 16.24 -12.99
N ASN A 464 18.00 15.74 -11.85
CA ASN A 464 18.22 16.57 -10.65
C ASN A 464 19.13 17.79 -10.93
N ILE A 465 20.00 17.67 -11.92
CA ILE A 465 20.86 18.75 -12.41
C ILE A 465 20.03 19.90 -13.00
N ALA A 466 19.02 19.59 -13.81
CA ALA A 466 18.15 20.63 -14.37
C ALA A 466 17.32 21.31 -13.28
N ALA A 467 16.92 20.59 -12.25
CA ALA A 467 16.21 21.18 -11.12
C ALA A 467 17.11 22.12 -10.28
N SER A 468 18.40 21.80 -10.13
CA SER A 468 19.35 22.69 -9.44
C SER A 468 19.70 23.93 -10.26
N GLU A 469 19.90 23.81 -11.58
CA GLU A 469 20.14 24.94 -12.48
C GLU A 469 18.92 25.87 -12.55
N TRP A 470 17.72 25.32 -12.69
CA TRP A 470 16.48 26.10 -12.63
C TRP A 470 16.25 26.77 -11.28
N GLU A 471 16.64 26.12 -10.20
CA GLU A 471 16.52 26.66 -8.85
C GLU A 471 17.44 27.85 -8.62
N ASP A 472 18.65 27.82 -9.20
CA ASP A 472 19.61 28.92 -9.13
C ASP A 472 19.20 30.10 -10.04
N ASP A 473 18.72 29.83 -11.24
CA ASP A 473 18.17 30.85 -12.14
C ASP A 473 16.94 31.53 -11.55
N TYR A 474 16.08 30.77 -10.88
CA TYR A 474 14.91 31.31 -10.21
C TYR A 474 15.28 32.15 -8.98
N LYS A 475 16.25 31.73 -8.17
CA LYS A 475 16.76 32.55 -7.08
C LYS A 475 17.32 33.87 -7.60
N ALA A 476 17.97 33.85 -8.77
CA ALA A 476 18.43 35.06 -9.42
C ALA A 476 17.26 35.95 -9.88
N ILE A 477 16.23 35.38 -10.46
CA ILE A 477 14.99 36.10 -10.84
C ILE A 477 14.28 36.64 -9.61
N LYS A 478 14.17 35.86 -8.51
CA LYS A 478 13.55 36.32 -7.26
C LYS A 478 14.32 37.46 -6.61
N LEU A 479 15.64 37.44 -6.62
CA LEU A 479 16.47 38.52 -6.16
C LEU A 479 16.24 39.83 -6.95
N GLN A 480 15.95 39.73 -8.27
CA GLN A 480 15.63 40.87 -9.12
C GLN A 480 14.18 41.36 -8.94
N ALA A 481 13.24 40.46 -8.71
CA ALA A 481 11.81 40.79 -8.59
C ALA A 481 11.37 41.22 -7.19
N GLY A 482 12.25 41.09 -6.19
CA GLY A 482 11.89 41.32 -4.78
C GLY A 482 11.04 40.15 -4.22
N GLU A 483 10.44 40.35 -3.04
CA GLU A 483 9.64 39.34 -2.36
C GLU A 483 8.25 39.06 -2.99
N ARG A 484 8.04 39.46 -4.24
CA ARG A 484 6.77 39.25 -4.93
C ARG A 484 6.57 37.81 -5.28
N LYS A 485 5.37 37.28 -5.03
CA LYS A 485 4.98 35.93 -5.41
C LYS A 485 4.96 35.78 -6.92
N THR A 486 5.53 34.70 -7.41
CA THR A 486 5.58 34.36 -8.84
C THR A 486 4.60 33.25 -9.14
N SER A 487 3.84 33.37 -10.24
CA SER A 487 3.02 32.29 -10.75
C SER A 487 3.71 31.64 -11.93
N TRP A 488 3.96 30.34 -11.86
CA TRP A 488 4.53 29.57 -12.97
C TRP A 488 3.50 28.59 -13.51
N VAL A 489 3.43 28.52 -14.83
CA VAL A 489 2.51 27.63 -15.56
C VAL A 489 2.97 26.18 -15.55
N PHE A 490 4.16 25.87 -15.03
CA PHE A 490 4.71 24.54 -15.05
C PHE A 490 4.55 23.80 -13.72
N SER A 491 3.72 22.79 -13.82
CA SER A 491 3.57 21.62 -12.96
C SER A 491 3.84 21.78 -11.48
N THR A 492 2.75 21.63 -10.77
CA THR A 492 2.77 20.83 -9.55
C THR A 492 4.00 20.98 -8.68
N ASN A 493 3.90 21.85 -7.67
CA ASN A 493 4.82 21.89 -6.52
C ASN A 493 6.34 21.89 -6.83
N ASN A 494 6.75 22.47 -7.95
CA ASN A 494 8.17 22.82 -8.12
C ASN A 494 8.50 23.95 -7.16
N MET A 495 8.70 23.60 -5.93
CA MET A 495 8.88 24.37 -4.75
C MET A 495 10.02 25.30 -4.79
N ILE A 496 9.75 26.31 -5.44
CA ILE A 496 10.50 27.50 -5.32
C ILE A 496 9.55 28.49 -4.66
N ASP A 497 9.86 28.80 -3.41
CA ASP A 497 9.21 29.81 -2.58
C ASP A 497 8.03 30.59 -3.20
N SER A 498 6.86 30.51 -2.60
CA SER A 498 5.71 31.39 -2.88
C SER A 498 4.96 31.16 -4.19
N ASP A 499 4.71 29.91 -4.59
CA ASP A 499 3.85 29.62 -5.73
C ASP A 499 2.36 29.75 -5.40
N THR A 500 1.56 30.13 -6.41
CA THR A 500 0.09 30.15 -6.33
C THR A 500 -0.52 28.75 -6.48
N ASN A 501 0.24 27.78 -6.96
CA ASN A 501 -0.19 26.41 -7.16
C ASN A 501 0.04 25.56 -5.92
N LEU A 502 -0.87 24.61 -5.70
CA LEU A 502 -0.70 23.59 -4.66
C LEU A 502 -1.31 22.28 -5.14
N PHE A 503 -0.49 21.24 -5.15
CA PHE A 503 -0.95 19.87 -5.33
C PHE A 503 -0.78 19.10 -4.00
N SER A 504 -1.84 19.01 -3.24
CA SER A 504 -1.86 18.33 -1.94
C SER A 504 -3.24 17.80 -1.61
N SER A 505 -3.30 16.60 -1.07
CA SER A 505 -4.53 16.07 -0.46
C SER A 505 -4.99 16.88 0.76
N MET A 506 -4.13 17.76 1.30
CA MET A 506 -4.42 18.62 2.45
C MET A 506 -4.57 20.10 2.04
N LYS A 507 -5.03 20.34 0.81
CA LYS A 507 -5.26 21.70 0.28
C LYS A 507 -6.33 22.47 1.08
N ASN A 508 -6.23 23.81 1.08
CA ASN A 508 -7.26 24.69 1.61
C ASN A 508 -8.30 25.00 0.52
N THR A 509 -9.53 24.55 0.68
CA THR A 509 -10.61 24.78 -0.28
C THR A 509 -11.10 26.22 -0.32
N GLU A 510 -10.89 27.02 0.73
CA GLU A 510 -11.25 28.44 0.73
C GLU A 510 -10.45 29.24 -0.31
N MET A 511 -9.24 28.81 -0.63
CA MET A 511 -8.43 29.42 -1.69
C MET A 511 -9.01 29.17 -3.07
N VAL A 512 -9.51 27.96 -3.34
CA VAL A 512 -10.24 27.65 -4.58
C VAL A 512 -11.47 28.54 -4.71
N TRP A 513 -12.18 28.72 -3.62
CA TRP A 513 -13.36 29.59 -3.53
C TRP A 513 -13.02 31.07 -3.79
N LEU A 514 -11.88 31.54 -3.26
CA LEU A 514 -11.38 32.90 -3.53
C LEU A 514 -11.09 33.07 -5.03
N PHE A 515 -10.39 32.13 -5.66
CA PHE A 515 -10.10 32.17 -7.09
C PHE A 515 -11.38 32.21 -7.94
N GLN A 516 -12.37 31.37 -7.59
CA GLN A 516 -13.67 31.36 -8.26
C GLN A 516 -14.36 32.72 -8.18
N ARG A 517 -14.41 33.32 -6.98
CA ARG A 517 -15.08 34.63 -6.76
C ARG A 517 -14.37 35.77 -7.43
N LEU A 518 -13.06 35.71 -7.55
CA LEU A 518 -12.24 36.68 -8.25
C LEU A 518 -12.30 36.52 -9.78
N GLY A 519 -12.98 35.50 -10.30
CA GLY A 519 -13.02 35.18 -11.72
C GLY A 519 -11.69 34.78 -12.31
N LEU A 520 -10.77 34.24 -11.48
CA LEU A 520 -9.45 33.78 -11.90
C LEU A 520 -9.54 32.40 -12.55
N SER A 521 -8.77 32.20 -13.62
CA SER A 521 -8.67 30.89 -14.26
C SER A 521 -7.99 29.90 -13.33
N TYR A 522 -8.68 28.82 -12.97
CA TYR A 522 -8.17 27.74 -12.12
C TYR A 522 -8.62 26.39 -12.64
N GLN A 523 -7.90 25.35 -12.24
CA GLN A 523 -8.31 23.96 -12.41
C GLN A 523 -8.34 23.30 -11.04
N ASP A 524 -9.50 22.79 -10.65
CA ASP A 524 -9.70 21.97 -9.46
C ASP A 524 -10.05 20.56 -9.89
N ASN A 525 -9.19 19.58 -9.57
CA ASN A 525 -9.41 18.17 -9.85
C ASN A 525 -9.42 17.33 -8.55
N GLY A 526 -9.95 17.90 -7.48
CA GLY A 526 -10.15 17.21 -6.23
C GLY A 526 -8.94 17.18 -5.30
N GLY A 527 -7.76 16.87 -5.76
CA GLY A 527 -6.53 16.83 -4.95
C GLY A 527 -5.62 18.04 -5.12
N CYS A 528 -5.79 18.78 -6.21
CA CYS A 528 -4.98 19.96 -6.50
C CYS A 528 -5.81 21.09 -7.06
N TYR A 529 -5.30 22.30 -6.93
CA TYR A 529 -5.71 23.40 -7.78
C TYR A 529 -4.47 24.00 -8.45
N VAL A 530 -4.61 24.26 -9.72
CA VAL A 530 -3.57 24.89 -10.54
C VAL A 530 -4.18 26.17 -11.07
N TYR A 531 -3.52 27.28 -10.80
CA TYR A 531 -3.88 28.54 -11.41
C TYR A 531 -3.37 28.55 -12.86
N ARG A 532 -4.26 28.74 -13.82
CA ARG A 532 -3.90 28.80 -15.24
C ARG A 532 -3.96 30.23 -15.76
N GLY A 533 -2.80 30.82 -15.93
CA GLY A 533 -2.62 32.11 -16.58
C GLY A 533 -2.45 33.28 -15.62
N THR A 534 -1.53 34.16 -15.97
CA THR A 534 -1.36 35.46 -15.31
C THR A 534 -2.33 36.47 -15.95
N THR A 535 -3.33 36.91 -15.20
CA THR A 535 -4.05 38.10 -15.59
C THR A 535 -3.36 39.35 -15.01
N PRO A 536 -3.49 40.53 -15.62
CA PRO A 536 -2.97 41.78 -15.03
C PRO A 536 -3.44 41.99 -13.59
N VAL A 537 -4.63 41.51 -13.24
CA VAL A 537 -5.19 41.57 -11.87
C VAL A 537 -4.40 40.71 -10.91
N THR A 538 -4.06 39.44 -11.27
CA THR A 538 -3.22 38.58 -10.44
C THR A 538 -1.81 39.12 -10.29
N ALA A 539 -1.20 39.62 -11.36
CA ALA A 539 0.11 40.27 -11.29
C ALA A 539 0.13 41.53 -10.39
N ALA A 540 -1.01 42.19 -10.26
CA ALA A 540 -1.14 43.36 -9.37
C ALA A 540 -1.46 42.96 -7.91
N MET A 541 -2.02 41.78 -7.66
CA MET A 541 -2.39 41.30 -6.31
C MET A 541 -1.25 40.57 -5.61
N PHE A 542 -0.29 40.01 -6.36
CA PHE A 542 0.82 39.19 -5.90
C PHE A 542 2.17 39.72 -6.37
#